data_f0fd718f1edfc5498063514e8be25d2c
#
_entry.id   f0fd718f1edfc5498063514e8be25d2c
#
_cell.length_a   1.000
_cell.length_b   1.000
_cell.length_c   1.000
_cell.angle_alpha   90.00
_cell.angle_beta   90.00
_cell.angle_gamma   90.00
#
_symmetry.space_group_name_H-M   'P 1'
#
loop_
_entity.id
_entity.type
_entity.pdbx_description
1 polymer ?
#
loop_
_entity_poly.entity_id
_entity_poly.type
_entity_poly.pdbx_seq_one_letter_code
_entity_poly.pdbx_strand_id
1 'polypeptide(L)'
;MYGAGVPPTSLQNLIGVSKAYTTRVGHGPFPTELDNELGENIRKVGHEYGATTGRPRRTGWLDLVALKHACMINGINNLVITKLDVPTGIDTIKIATHYKTEDGKIIDYFTSSTTKLYDYEAIYADLEGWTEDITKARTFDELPENAKKYIAFIEQYLGINVYLVSVGPERSQNIIRKELF
;
A
#
# COMPACT_ATOMS: atom_id res chain seq x y z
N MET A 1 -23.43 -2.10 9.39
CA MET A 1 -23.64 -2.77 10.68
C MET A 1 -24.90 -2.23 11.39
N TYR A 2 -24.99 -0.97 11.71
CA TYR A 2 -26.16 -0.41 12.41
C TYR A 2 -27.48 -0.67 11.67
N GLY A 3 -27.50 -0.59 10.35
CA GLY A 3 -28.71 -0.86 9.57
C GLY A 3 -29.15 -2.33 9.49
N ALA A 4 -28.25 -3.26 9.83
CA ALA A 4 -28.53 -4.70 9.82
C ALA A 4 -28.78 -5.27 11.24
N GLY A 5 -28.67 -4.46 12.28
CA GLY A 5 -28.81 -4.91 13.67
C GLY A 5 -27.72 -5.86 14.14
N VAL A 6 -26.58 -5.92 13.44
CA VAL A 6 -25.45 -6.77 13.78
C VAL A 6 -24.47 -6.00 14.65
N PRO A 7 -24.13 -6.49 15.87
CA PRO A 7 -23.16 -5.81 16.72
C PRO A 7 -21.75 -5.82 16.10
N PRO A 8 -20.94 -4.75 16.26
CA PRO A 8 -19.58 -4.68 15.73
C PRO A 8 -18.69 -5.86 16.14
N THR A 9 -18.90 -6.38 17.35
CA THR A 9 -18.16 -7.53 17.91
C THR A 9 -18.43 -8.85 17.20
N SER A 10 -19.45 -8.93 16.32
CA SER A 10 -19.74 -10.12 15.53
C SER A 10 -18.83 -10.26 14.31
N LEU A 11 -18.08 -9.21 13.94
CA LEU A 11 -17.13 -9.26 12.84
C LEU A 11 -15.76 -9.71 13.35
N GLN A 12 -15.37 -10.91 12.96
CA GLN A 12 -14.08 -11.48 13.33
C GLN A 12 -12.97 -11.10 12.35
N ASN A 13 -13.31 -10.99 11.06
CA ASN A 13 -12.37 -10.69 10.00
C ASN A 13 -12.75 -9.36 9.31
N LEU A 14 -11.93 -8.35 9.51
CA LEU A 14 -12.01 -7.05 8.85
C LEU A 14 -10.85 -6.95 7.86
N ILE A 15 -11.17 -6.93 6.57
CA ILE A 15 -10.20 -6.95 5.49
C ILE A 15 -10.00 -5.53 4.97
N GLY A 16 -8.77 -5.04 5.03
CA GLY A 16 -8.34 -3.83 4.34
C GLY A 16 -7.77 -4.15 2.96
N VAL A 17 -7.97 -3.27 2.00
CA VAL A 17 -7.35 -3.38 0.67
C VAL A 17 -6.41 -2.21 0.47
N SER A 18 -5.15 -2.49 0.19
CA SER A 18 -4.13 -1.51 -0.16
C SER A 18 -3.46 -1.90 -1.47
N LYS A 19 -2.94 -0.91 -2.18
CA LYS A 19 -2.01 -1.16 -3.30
C LYS A 19 -0.60 -1.34 -2.77
N ALA A 20 0.29 -1.90 -3.61
CA ALA A 20 1.73 -1.95 -3.32
C ALA A 20 2.41 -0.55 -3.39
N TYR A 21 1.68 0.51 -3.62
CA TYR A 21 2.12 1.91 -3.66
C TYR A 21 0.95 2.82 -3.28
N THR A 22 1.20 4.10 -3.05
CA THR A 22 0.16 5.05 -2.66
C THR A 22 -0.30 5.87 -3.87
N THR A 23 -1.62 6.14 -3.94
CA THR A 23 -2.20 7.07 -4.90
C THR A 23 -3.07 8.10 -4.22
N ARG A 24 -3.13 9.31 -4.78
CA ARG A 24 -4.00 10.36 -4.31
C ARG A 24 -4.72 11.05 -5.47
N VAL A 25 -5.98 11.37 -5.25
CA VAL A 25 -6.79 12.20 -6.14
C VAL A 25 -6.94 13.60 -5.54
N GLY A 26 -6.79 14.63 -6.38
CA GLY A 26 -6.93 16.03 -5.99
C GLY A 26 -5.76 16.59 -5.17
N HIS A 27 -5.97 17.81 -4.68
CA HIS A 27 -4.99 18.54 -3.89
C HIS A 27 -4.92 18.02 -2.45
N GLY A 28 -3.84 18.31 -1.78
CA GLY A 28 -3.61 17.96 -0.39
C GLY A 28 -2.22 17.35 -0.17
N PRO A 29 -1.79 17.20 1.09
CA PRO A 29 -0.47 16.68 1.43
C PRO A 29 -0.32 15.24 0.97
N PHE A 30 0.86 14.91 0.47
CA PHE A 30 1.21 13.57 0.02
C PHE A 30 2.71 13.33 0.30
N PRO A 31 3.09 13.02 1.54
CA PRO A 31 4.49 12.95 1.95
C PRO A 31 5.37 11.99 1.14
N THR A 32 4.76 10.97 0.56
CA THR A 32 5.47 9.95 -0.24
C THR A 32 5.34 10.16 -1.74
N GLU A 33 4.84 11.32 -2.20
CA GLU A 33 4.64 11.60 -3.61
C GLU A 33 5.92 11.50 -4.45
N LEU A 34 5.78 10.96 -5.65
CA LEU A 34 6.81 10.89 -6.67
C LEU A 34 6.42 11.79 -7.84
N ASP A 35 6.84 13.05 -7.75
CA ASP A 35 6.66 14.03 -8.84
C ASP A 35 7.89 14.01 -9.78
N ASN A 36 8.12 12.84 -10.39
CA ASN A 36 9.25 12.56 -11.25
C ASN A 36 8.93 11.43 -12.26
N GLU A 37 9.89 11.05 -13.10
CA GLU A 37 9.75 10.00 -14.11
C GLU A 37 9.32 8.65 -13.53
N LEU A 38 9.77 8.31 -12.32
CA LEU A 38 9.37 7.07 -11.65
C LEU A 38 7.89 7.10 -11.27
N GLY A 39 7.39 8.21 -10.74
CA GLY A 39 5.97 8.41 -10.45
C GLY A 39 5.11 8.33 -11.71
N GLU A 40 5.59 8.91 -12.83
CA GLU A 40 4.96 8.78 -14.14
C GLU A 40 4.91 7.32 -14.62
N ASN A 41 5.99 6.57 -14.44
CA ASN A 41 6.04 5.16 -14.81
C ASN A 41 5.04 4.33 -13.99
N ILE A 42 5.01 4.49 -12.66
CA ILE A 42 4.04 3.83 -11.77
C ILE A 42 2.61 4.17 -12.20
N ARG A 43 2.33 5.44 -12.55
CA ARG A 43 1.02 5.89 -13.04
C ARG A 43 0.62 5.17 -14.32
N LYS A 44 1.53 5.08 -15.30
CA LYS A 44 1.27 4.45 -16.60
C LYS A 44 1.06 2.94 -16.45
N VAL A 45 1.99 2.25 -15.81
CA VAL A 45 1.93 0.79 -15.60
C VAL A 45 0.74 0.42 -14.72
N GLY A 46 0.51 1.19 -13.66
CA GLY A 46 -0.62 0.99 -12.76
C GLY A 46 -1.98 1.45 -13.31
N HIS A 47 -2.04 2.05 -14.51
CA HIS A 47 -3.27 2.63 -15.07
C HIS A 47 -3.97 3.59 -14.09
N GLU A 48 -3.19 4.45 -13.42
CA GLU A 48 -3.69 5.33 -12.38
C GLU A 48 -4.30 6.62 -12.94
N TYR A 49 -5.45 6.44 -13.59
CA TYR A 49 -6.30 7.50 -14.15
C TYR A 49 -7.72 7.37 -13.62
N GLY A 50 -8.44 8.47 -13.57
CA GLY A 50 -9.85 8.47 -13.20
C GLY A 50 -10.68 7.75 -14.27
N ALA A 51 -11.51 6.80 -13.86
CA ALA A 51 -12.30 5.99 -14.78
C ALA A 51 -13.23 6.83 -15.68
N THR A 52 -13.80 7.91 -15.15
CA THR A 52 -14.77 8.75 -15.88
C THR A 52 -14.08 9.93 -16.59
N THR A 53 -13.11 10.55 -15.93
CA THR A 53 -12.53 11.82 -16.41
C THR A 53 -11.16 11.65 -17.08
N GLY A 54 -10.54 10.47 -16.99
CA GLY A 54 -9.17 10.25 -17.44
C GLY A 54 -8.11 11.06 -16.67
N ARG A 55 -8.49 11.78 -15.60
CA ARG A 55 -7.53 12.58 -14.82
C ARG A 55 -6.43 11.73 -14.23
N PRO A 56 -5.14 12.11 -14.39
CA PRO A 56 -4.04 11.40 -13.78
C PRO A 56 -4.14 11.48 -12.24
N ARG A 57 -3.92 10.35 -11.58
CA ARG A 57 -3.75 10.31 -10.13
C ARG A 57 -2.30 10.62 -9.79
N ARG A 58 -2.09 11.29 -8.68
CA ARG A 58 -0.78 11.43 -8.06
C ARG A 58 -0.35 10.07 -7.53
N THR A 59 0.91 9.71 -7.71
CA THR A 59 1.48 8.42 -7.31
C THR A 59 2.66 8.63 -6.37
N GLY A 60 2.90 7.69 -5.49
CA GLY A 60 3.98 7.76 -4.52
C GLY A 60 4.33 6.40 -3.93
N TRP A 61 5.41 6.34 -3.17
CA TRP A 61 5.80 5.15 -2.43
C TRP A 61 4.73 4.74 -1.42
N LEU A 62 4.69 3.46 -1.07
CA LEU A 62 3.77 2.97 -0.03
C LEU A 62 4.07 3.67 1.29
N ASP A 63 3.01 4.22 1.89
CA ASP A 63 3.05 4.93 3.16
C ASP A 63 2.51 4.02 4.27
N LEU A 64 3.42 3.37 5.01
CA LEU A 64 3.01 2.48 6.10
C LEU A 64 2.55 3.24 7.34
N VAL A 65 2.97 4.49 7.53
CA VAL A 65 2.48 5.30 8.65
C VAL A 65 0.99 5.59 8.48
N ALA A 66 0.59 6.01 7.28
CA ALA A 66 -0.82 6.24 6.94
C ALA A 66 -1.61 4.93 6.92
N LEU A 67 -1.04 3.84 6.37
CA LEU A 67 -1.70 2.54 6.32
C LEU A 67 -1.91 1.94 7.71
N LYS A 68 -0.93 2.02 8.61
CA LYS A 68 -1.03 1.60 10.01
C LYS A 68 -2.16 2.35 10.72
N HIS A 69 -2.23 3.67 10.53
CA HIS A 69 -3.31 4.48 11.07
C HIS A 69 -4.68 4.04 10.54
N ALA A 70 -4.80 3.85 9.22
CA ALA A 70 -6.05 3.38 8.60
C ALA A 70 -6.47 2.01 9.13
N CYS A 71 -5.54 1.07 9.29
CA CYS A 71 -5.83 -0.24 9.86
C CYS A 71 -6.31 -0.12 11.31
N MET A 72 -5.66 0.71 12.12
CA MET A 72 -5.99 0.92 13.52
C MET A 72 -7.42 1.49 13.70
N ILE A 73 -7.75 2.58 13.01
CA ILE A 73 -9.04 3.25 13.19
C ILE A 73 -10.22 2.44 12.63
N ASN A 74 -9.97 1.55 11.67
CA ASN A 74 -11.00 0.69 11.07
C ASN A 74 -11.03 -0.72 11.68
N GLY A 75 -10.13 -1.05 12.61
CA GLY A 75 -10.05 -2.37 13.22
C GLY A 75 -9.66 -3.48 12.22
N ILE A 76 -8.91 -3.14 11.16
CA ILE A 76 -8.49 -4.08 10.13
C ILE A 76 -7.48 -5.05 10.73
N ASN A 77 -7.74 -6.34 10.58
CA ASN A 77 -6.91 -7.42 11.08
C ASN A 77 -6.42 -8.38 9.99
N ASN A 78 -6.83 -8.16 8.75
CA ASN A 78 -6.32 -8.84 7.56
C ASN A 78 -6.16 -7.82 6.43
N LEU A 79 -5.09 -7.96 5.62
CA LEU A 79 -4.80 -7.03 4.53
C LEU A 79 -4.76 -7.76 3.19
N VAL A 80 -5.22 -7.08 2.16
CA VAL A 80 -5.04 -7.45 0.75
C VAL A 80 -4.09 -6.43 0.14
N ILE A 81 -3.02 -6.92 -0.50
CA ILE A 81 -2.13 -6.07 -1.30
C ILE A 81 -2.41 -6.30 -2.78
N THR A 82 -2.82 -5.25 -3.46
CA THR A 82 -3.08 -5.27 -4.90
C THR A 82 -1.97 -4.60 -5.70
N LYS A 83 -1.92 -4.89 -7.00
CA LYS A 83 -0.98 -4.24 -7.93
C LYS A 83 0.49 -4.45 -7.55
N LEU A 84 0.83 -5.64 -7.05
CA LEU A 84 2.21 -6.01 -6.76
C LEU A 84 3.05 -6.12 -8.03
N ASP A 85 2.42 -6.31 -9.17
CA ASP A 85 3.04 -6.32 -10.50
C ASP A 85 3.59 -4.95 -10.94
N VAL A 86 3.00 -3.86 -10.46
CA VAL A 86 3.33 -2.49 -10.90
C VAL A 86 4.77 -2.06 -10.57
N PRO A 87 5.34 -2.34 -9.38
CA PRO A 87 6.73 -2.01 -9.09
C PRO A 87 7.77 -2.94 -9.73
N THR A 88 7.37 -3.91 -10.56
CA THR A 88 8.33 -4.76 -11.30
C THR A 88 9.27 -3.92 -12.16
N GLY A 89 10.57 -4.23 -12.10
CA GLY A 89 11.62 -3.51 -12.83
C GLY A 89 12.19 -2.28 -12.11
N ILE A 90 11.74 -2.01 -10.87
CA ILE A 90 12.33 -0.98 -10.01
C ILE A 90 13.41 -1.63 -9.15
N ASP A 91 14.66 -1.18 -9.28
CA ASP A 91 15.81 -1.78 -8.57
C ASP A 91 15.71 -1.61 -7.05
N THR A 92 15.30 -0.43 -6.60
CA THR A 92 15.11 -0.12 -5.18
C THR A 92 13.71 0.42 -4.93
N ILE A 93 12.93 -0.31 -4.15
CA ILE A 93 11.58 0.07 -3.75
C ILE A 93 11.66 0.69 -2.35
N LYS A 94 11.13 1.90 -2.21
CA LYS A 94 11.09 2.60 -0.92
C LYS A 94 9.73 2.44 -0.26
N ILE A 95 9.73 2.29 1.06
CA ILE A 95 8.51 2.26 1.88
C ILE A 95 8.65 3.26 3.02
N ALA A 96 7.71 4.19 3.16
CA ALA A 96 7.74 5.14 4.27
C ALA A 96 7.36 4.45 5.58
N THR A 97 8.24 4.58 6.57
CA THR A 97 8.10 3.98 7.91
C THR A 97 7.94 5.01 9.01
N HIS A 98 8.39 6.24 8.77
CA HIS A 98 8.29 7.35 9.72
C HIS A 98 8.10 8.66 8.94
N TYR A 99 7.75 9.71 9.66
CA TYR A 99 7.83 11.08 9.18
C TYR A 99 8.80 11.87 10.02
N LYS A 100 9.50 12.80 9.38
CA LYS A 100 10.23 13.86 10.04
C LYS A 100 9.39 15.13 10.00
N THR A 101 9.09 15.68 11.15
CA THR A 101 8.32 16.91 11.31
C THR A 101 9.17 18.14 11.03
N GLU A 102 8.56 19.32 10.85
CA GLU A 102 9.26 20.59 10.63
C GLU A 102 10.29 20.92 11.73
N ASP A 103 9.99 20.59 12.99
CA ASP A 103 10.90 20.74 14.14
C ASP A 103 11.97 19.64 14.24
N GLY A 104 12.08 18.77 13.20
CA GLY A 104 13.10 17.73 13.08
C GLY A 104 12.81 16.46 13.89
N LYS A 105 11.64 16.34 14.54
CA LYS A 105 11.26 15.16 15.31
C LYS A 105 10.84 14.03 14.38
N ILE A 106 11.30 12.80 14.68
CA ILE A 106 10.89 11.60 13.97
C ILE A 106 9.67 10.98 14.69
N ILE A 107 8.62 10.71 13.92
CA ILE A 107 7.37 10.13 14.41
C ILE A 107 6.95 8.92 13.54
N ASP A 108 6.28 7.95 14.16
CA ASP A 108 5.74 6.74 13.52
C ASP A 108 4.20 6.68 13.55
N TYR A 109 3.57 7.80 13.80
CA TYR A 109 2.12 7.94 13.83
C TYR A 109 1.62 9.00 12.83
N PHE A 110 0.43 8.77 12.31
CA PHE A 110 -0.23 9.68 11.37
C PHE A 110 -0.91 10.84 12.10
N THR A 111 -0.83 12.04 11.54
CA THR A 111 -1.53 13.21 12.06
C THR A 111 -2.84 13.46 11.30
N SER A 112 -3.90 13.82 12.03
CA SER A 112 -5.16 14.29 11.43
C SER A 112 -5.08 15.74 10.93
N SER A 113 -4.03 16.47 11.29
CA SER A 113 -3.84 17.86 10.86
C SER A 113 -3.27 17.90 9.43
N THR A 114 -4.13 18.22 8.47
CA THR A 114 -3.75 18.39 7.07
C THR A 114 -2.65 19.43 6.89
N THR A 115 -2.72 20.53 7.64
CA THR A 115 -1.73 21.62 7.58
C THR A 115 -0.34 21.13 7.96
N LYS A 116 -0.22 20.40 9.08
CA LYS A 116 1.07 19.87 9.52
C LYS A 116 1.64 18.83 8.56
N LEU A 117 0.77 18.03 7.94
CA LEU A 117 1.22 16.96 7.04
C LEU A 117 1.89 17.49 5.76
N TYR A 118 1.66 18.75 5.38
CA TYR A 118 2.38 19.39 4.27
C TYR A 118 3.87 19.60 4.56
N ASP A 119 4.22 19.77 5.84
CA ASP A 119 5.57 20.10 6.30
C ASP A 119 6.35 18.82 6.72
N TYR A 120 5.74 17.64 6.57
CA TYR A 120 6.35 16.37 6.96
C TYR A 120 7.13 15.76 5.80
N GLU A 121 8.36 15.34 6.09
CA GLU A 121 9.21 14.58 5.18
C GLU A 121 9.08 13.08 5.49
N ALA A 122 8.82 12.25 4.47
CA ALA A 122 8.79 10.81 4.65
C ALA A 122 10.21 10.24 4.82
N ILE A 123 10.36 9.36 5.81
CA ILE A 123 11.58 8.57 6.04
C ILE A 123 11.32 7.16 5.56
N TYR A 124 12.21 6.66 4.72
CA TYR A 124 12.04 5.40 4.02
C TYR A 124 12.94 4.29 4.53
N ALA A 125 12.42 3.07 4.44
CA ALA A 125 13.22 1.87 4.33
C ALA A 125 13.40 1.54 2.84
N ASP A 126 14.62 1.17 2.45
CA ASP A 126 14.97 0.76 1.10
C ASP A 126 14.94 -0.77 1.02
N LEU A 127 14.19 -1.31 0.08
CA LEU A 127 14.09 -2.74 -0.19
C LEU A 127 14.57 -3.01 -1.62
N GLU A 128 15.26 -4.13 -1.81
CA GLU A 128 15.59 -4.60 -3.15
C GLU A 128 14.32 -4.92 -3.94
N GLY A 129 14.23 -4.44 -5.16
CA GLY A 129 13.12 -4.72 -6.06
C GLY A 129 13.26 -6.08 -6.76
N TRP A 130 12.39 -6.33 -7.71
CA TRP A 130 12.40 -7.53 -8.56
C TRP A 130 12.18 -7.14 -10.01
N THR A 131 12.75 -7.93 -10.92
CA THR A 131 12.69 -7.71 -12.37
C THR A 131 11.84 -8.76 -13.08
N GLU A 132 11.54 -9.86 -12.41
CA GLU A 132 10.77 -10.98 -12.96
C GLU A 132 9.31 -10.59 -13.17
N ASP A 133 8.74 -11.00 -14.30
CA ASP A 133 7.30 -10.90 -14.54
C ASP A 133 6.52 -11.81 -13.60
N ILE A 134 5.86 -11.22 -12.60
CA ILE A 134 5.09 -11.94 -11.59
C ILE A 134 3.62 -12.14 -11.98
N THR A 135 3.18 -11.63 -13.13
CA THR A 135 1.74 -11.70 -13.54
C THR A 135 1.23 -13.12 -13.76
N LYS A 136 2.16 -14.08 -13.94
CA LYS A 136 1.85 -15.51 -14.13
C LYS A 136 1.87 -16.29 -12.83
N ALA A 137 2.37 -15.74 -11.73
CA ALA A 137 2.38 -16.42 -10.43
C ALA A 137 0.95 -16.69 -9.95
N ARG A 138 0.72 -17.88 -9.41
CA ARG A 138 -0.58 -18.31 -8.86
C ARG A 138 -0.46 -18.76 -7.41
N THR A 139 0.74 -19.00 -6.95
CA THR A 139 1.07 -19.33 -5.56
C THR A 139 2.07 -18.32 -5.01
N PHE A 140 2.12 -18.17 -3.69
CA PHE A 140 3.06 -17.25 -3.05
C PHE A 140 4.50 -17.70 -3.25
N ASP A 141 4.75 -19.00 -3.37
CA ASP A 141 6.09 -19.57 -3.56
C ASP A 141 6.67 -19.23 -4.95
N GLU A 142 5.81 -19.03 -5.94
CA GLU A 142 6.23 -18.62 -7.30
C GLU A 142 6.67 -17.16 -7.40
N LEU A 143 6.44 -16.34 -6.36
CA LEU A 143 6.92 -14.97 -6.33
C LEU A 143 8.45 -14.92 -6.12
N PRO A 144 9.15 -13.93 -6.74
CA PRO A 144 10.55 -13.65 -6.44
C PRO A 144 10.77 -13.41 -4.93
N GLU A 145 11.95 -13.75 -4.44
CA GLU A 145 12.27 -13.60 -3.02
C GLU A 145 12.14 -12.14 -2.55
N ASN A 146 12.49 -11.17 -3.39
CA ASN A 146 12.35 -9.76 -3.04
C ASN A 146 10.90 -9.30 -2.96
N ALA A 147 10.00 -9.84 -3.81
CA ALA A 147 8.56 -9.59 -3.69
C ALA A 147 7.98 -10.21 -2.41
N LYS A 148 8.45 -11.40 -2.01
CA LYS A 148 8.09 -12.01 -0.72
C LYS A 148 8.58 -11.18 0.46
N LYS A 149 9.84 -10.70 0.41
CA LYS A 149 10.42 -9.81 1.44
C LYS A 149 9.63 -8.50 1.57
N TYR A 150 9.17 -7.94 0.44
CA TYR A 150 8.34 -6.75 0.43
C TYR A 150 7.03 -6.96 1.21
N ILE A 151 6.35 -8.08 0.96
CA ILE A 151 5.13 -8.44 1.69
C ILE A 151 5.42 -8.71 3.18
N ALA A 152 6.49 -9.45 3.48
CA ALA A 152 6.89 -9.75 4.86
C ALA A 152 7.23 -8.46 5.65
N PHE A 153 7.85 -7.48 5.00
CA PHE A 153 8.15 -6.18 5.62
C PHE A 153 6.86 -5.43 6.00
N ILE A 154 5.86 -5.42 5.11
CA ILE A 154 4.55 -4.81 5.39
C ILE A 154 3.89 -5.51 6.59
N GLU A 155 3.87 -6.85 6.60
CA GLU A 155 3.29 -7.64 7.69
C GLU A 155 3.99 -7.36 9.03
N GLN A 156 5.32 -7.33 9.03
CA GLN A 156 6.11 -7.05 10.23
C GLN A 156 5.87 -5.65 10.78
N TYR A 157 5.79 -4.64 9.91
CA TYR A 157 5.57 -3.26 10.34
C TYR A 157 4.17 -3.04 10.89
N LEU A 158 3.15 -3.62 10.26
CA LEU A 158 1.75 -3.43 10.64
C LEU A 158 1.31 -4.36 11.77
N GLY A 159 1.97 -5.50 11.97
CA GLY A 159 1.49 -6.58 12.84
C GLY A 159 0.22 -7.26 12.32
N ILE A 160 -0.04 -7.19 11.02
CA ILE A 160 -1.25 -7.69 10.35
C ILE A 160 -0.83 -8.61 9.21
N ASN A 161 -1.49 -9.76 9.06
CA ASN A 161 -1.19 -10.67 7.96
C ASN A 161 -1.74 -10.14 6.63
N VAL A 162 -0.97 -10.29 5.56
CA VAL A 162 -1.42 -10.12 4.20
C VAL A 162 -2.07 -11.43 3.74
N TYR A 163 -3.37 -11.42 3.68
CA TYR A 163 -4.22 -12.56 3.33
C TYR A 163 -4.17 -12.92 1.85
N LEU A 164 -4.16 -11.88 0.99
CA LEU A 164 -4.20 -12.03 -0.46
C LEU A 164 -3.27 -11.01 -1.12
N VAL A 165 -2.60 -11.45 -2.16
CA VAL A 165 -1.78 -10.59 -3.04
C VAL A 165 -2.32 -10.68 -4.46
N SER A 166 -2.53 -9.51 -5.12
CA SER A 166 -2.89 -9.46 -6.53
C SER A 166 -1.69 -9.05 -7.37
N VAL A 167 -1.42 -9.83 -8.42
CA VAL A 167 -0.30 -9.68 -9.36
C VAL A 167 -0.76 -9.29 -10.77
N GLY A 168 -1.97 -8.77 -10.89
CA GLY A 168 -2.55 -8.30 -12.14
C GLY A 168 -4.04 -8.02 -12.02
N PRO A 169 -4.70 -7.56 -13.10
CA PRO A 169 -6.11 -7.14 -13.08
C PRO A 169 -7.12 -8.31 -13.09
N GLU A 170 -6.69 -9.51 -13.50
CA GLU A 170 -7.59 -10.63 -13.69
C GLU A 170 -7.91 -11.35 -12.37
N ARG A 171 -9.12 -11.91 -12.25
CA ARG A 171 -9.51 -12.67 -11.06
C ARG A 171 -8.56 -13.84 -10.76
N SER A 172 -8.03 -14.48 -11.78
CA SER A 172 -7.07 -15.57 -11.68
C SER A 172 -5.67 -15.15 -11.21
N GLN A 173 -5.39 -13.84 -11.16
CA GLN A 173 -4.12 -13.25 -10.73
C GLN A 173 -4.13 -12.84 -9.25
N ASN A 174 -4.97 -13.50 -8.45
CA ASN A 174 -5.02 -13.35 -7.01
C ASN A 174 -4.42 -14.56 -6.33
N ILE A 175 -3.42 -14.34 -5.49
CA ILE A 175 -2.72 -15.36 -4.71
C ILE A 175 -3.27 -15.31 -3.28
N ILE A 176 -4.05 -16.32 -2.91
CA ILE A 176 -4.58 -16.46 -1.55
C ILE A 176 -3.53 -17.15 -0.69
N ARG A 177 -3.10 -16.50 0.40
CA ARG A 177 -2.07 -17.00 1.31
C ARG A 177 -2.63 -17.71 2.54
N LYS A 178 -3.88 -17.38 2.91
CA LYS A 178 -4.54 -17.91 4.08
C LYS A 178 -6.04 -17.97 3.85
N GLU A 179 -6.67 -19.06 4.23
CA GLU A 179 -8.14 -19.11 4.27
C GLU A 179 -8.66 -18.30 5.46
N LEU A 180 -9.69 -17.50 5.23
CA LEU A 180 -10.32 -16.65 6.26
C LEU A 180 -11.66 -17.20 6.75
N PHE A 181 -12.19 -18.21 6.08
CA PHE A 181 -13.51 -18.80 6.34
C PHE A 181 -13.42 -20.31 6.40
#